data_5ac6d5e7bf85a8e249927634712154fc
#
_entry.id   5ac6d5e7bf85a8e249927634712154fc
#
_cell.length_a   1.000
_cell.length_b   1.000
_cell.length_c   1.000
_cell.angle_alpha   90.00
_cell.angle_beta   90.00
_cell.angle_gamma   90.00
#
_symmetry.space_group_name_H-M   'P 1'
#
loop_
_entity.id
_entity.type
_entity.pdbx_description
1 polymer ?
#
loop_
_entity_poly.entity_id
_entity_poly.type
_entity_poly.pdbx_seq_one_letter_code
_entity_poly.pdbx_strand_id
1 'polypeptide(L)'
;QKQLLVMFSYFSANPNKITMILIAVATSIGGVGIPLLTENYVKGDLKAAGKLVQDNLTMLLAFLLPATFGAVAVAKPLYTVFYGQPDGLALRLFIVAMLQTVILGLYTVLSPMIQALFQNRKAIRYFLYGVVVKLVLQIPFILVFRSYGPLLSTTIALLVPIVLMYREIQTITQFNRTIVFKRTLLGSILTVVMLLGVLIAGLILGWIFPPNGRVSSMI
;
A
#
# COMPACT_ATOMS: atom_id res chain seq x y z
N GLN A 1 -2.72 -22.15 23.82
CA GLN A 1 -3.37 -20.82 23.81
C GLN A 1 -2.36 -19.69 23.70
N LYS A 2 -1.26 -19.64 24.49
CA LYS A 2 -0.25 -18.57 24.42
C LYS A 2 0.39 -18.46 23.02
N GLN A 3 0.74 -19.55 22.36
CA GLN A 3 1.31 -19.51 21.01
C GLN A 3 0.34 -18.96 19.96
N LEU A 4 -0.95 -19.28 20.05
CA LEU A 4 -1.98 -18.72 19.17
C LEU A 4 -2.15 -17.22 19.36
N LEU A 5 -2.13 -16.74 20.60
CA LEU A 5 -2.20 -15.30 20.91
C LEU A 5 -0.97 -14.53 20.40
N VAL A 6 0.22 -15.11 20.52
CA VAL A 6 1.46 -14.54 19.99
C VAL A 6 1.42 -14.48 18.45
N MET A 7 1.00 -15.56 17.78
CA MET A 7 0.82 -15.57 16.32
C MET A 7 -0.23 -14.54 15.88
N PHE A 8 -1.33 -14.39 16.61
CA PHE A 8 -2.36 -13.42 16.32
C PHE A 8 -1.83 -11.97 16.47
N SER A 9 -0.99 -11.70 17.48
CA SER A 9 -0.37 -10.38 17.67
C SER A 9 0.60 -10.04 16.52
N TYR A 10 1.39 -11.00 16.05
CA TYR A 10 2.29 -10.81 14.91
C TYR A 10 1.54 -10.52 13.61
N PHE A 11 0.36 -11.10 13.45
CA PHE A 11 -0.47 -10.93 12.28
C PHE A 11 -1.30 -9.64 12.32
N SER A 12 -1.95 -9.37 13.44
CA SER A 12 -3.00 -8.35 13.54
C SER A 12 -2.53 -7.02 14.14
N ALA A 13 -1.67 -7.04 15.16
CA ALA A 13 -1.34 -5.84 15.92
C ALA A 13 -0.10 -5.12 15.39
N ASN A 14 0.96 -5.86 15.08
CA ASN A 14 2.26 -5.26 14.82
C ASN A 14 2.36 -4.54 13.46
N PRO A 15 1.94 -5.12 12.31
CA PRO A 15 2.05 -4.42 11.03
C PRO A 15 1.15 -3.20 10.93
N ASN A 16 -0.02 -3.24 11.58
CA ASN A 16 -1.07 -2.26 11.39
C ASN A 16 -0.69 -0.82 11.76
N LYS A 17 0.11 -0.61 12.81
CA LYS A 17 0.48 0.75 13.25
C LYS A 17 1.24 1.52 12.18
N ILE A 18 2.25 0.91 11.59
CA ILE A 18 3.09 1.55 10.55
C ILE A 18 2.30 1.66 9.25
N THR A 19 1.56 0.62 8.87
CA THR A 19 0.64 0.65 7.72
C THR A 19 -0.37 1.80 7.83
N MET A 20 -0.97 2.01 9.02
CA MET A 20 -1.92 3.11 9.23
C MET A 20 -1.28 4.49 9.06
N ILE A 21 -0.04 4.69 9.47
CA ILE A 21 0.68 5.95 9.25
C ILE A 21 0.84 6.22 7.75
N LEU A 22 1.29 5.23 6.99
CA LEU A 22 1.47 5.35 5.54
C LEU A 22 0.13 5.61 4.82
N ILE A 23 -0.94 4.92 5.24
CA ILE A 23 -2.28 5.10 4.68
C ILE A 23 -2.86 6.47 5.05
N ALA A 24 -2.63 6.98 6.27
CA ALA A 24 -3.10 8.30 6.66
C ALA A 24 -2.50 9.41 5.78
N VAL A 25 -1.20 9.31 5.45
CA VAL A 25 -0.56 10.23 4.50
C VAL A 25 -1.13 10.02 3.08
N ALA A 26 -1.29 8.78 2.64
CA ALA A 26 -1.86 8.45 1.33
C ALA A 26 -3.29 9.00 1.16
N THR A 27 -4.13 8.85 2.19
CA THR A 27 -5.50 9.39 2.18
C THR A 27 -5.54 10.91 2.19
N SER A 28 -4.59 11.55 2.89
CA SER A 28 -4.46 13.02 2.87
C SER A 28 -4.10 13.52 1.48
N ILE A 29 -3.14 12.88 0.80
CA ILE A 29 -2.78 13.20 -0.59
C ILE A 29 -3.99 12.99 -1.51
N GLY A 30 -4.67 11.85 -1.40
CA GLY A 30 -5.85 11.52 -2.20
C GLY A 30 -7.03 12.47 -1.95
N GLY A 31 -7.24 12.87 -0.69
CA GLY A 31 -8.39 13.64 -0.26
C GLY A 31 -8.43 15.08 -0.78
N VAL A 32 -7.27 15.71 -0.94
CA VAL A 32 -7.17 17.12 -1.38
C VAL A 32 -7.85 17.37 -2.73
N GLY A 33 -7.75 16.44 -3.66
CA GLY A 33 -8.31 16.58 -5.00
C GLY A 33 -9.81 16.24 -5.13
N ILE A 34 -10.43 15.62 -4.11
CA ILE A 34 -11.81 15.11 -4.19
C ILE A 34 -12.85 16.21 -4.45
N PRO A 35 -12.88 17.34 -3.70
CA PRO A 35 -13.85 18.38 -3.94
C PRO A 35 -13.73 18.99 -5.34
N LEU A 36 -12.50 19.22 -5.79
CA LEU A 36 -12.21 19.79 -7.11
C LEU A 36 -12.57 18.81 -8.24
N LEU A 37 -12.40 17.51 -8.01
CA LEU A 37 -12.83 16.45 -8.94
C LEU A 37 -14.35 16.47 -9.10
N THR A 38 -15.10 16.57 -8.00
CA THR A 38 -16.56 16.66 -8.01
C THR A 38 -17.02 17.93 -8.74
N GLU A 39 -16.40 19.08 -8.46
CA GLU A 39 -16.73 20.35 -9.09
C GLU A 39 -16.55 20.31 -10.61
N ASN A 40 -15.38 19.84 -11.09
CA ASN A 40 -15.10 19.75 -12.52
C ASN A 40 -16.04 18.74 -13.22
N TYR A 41 -16.36 17.64 -12.55
CA TYR A 41 -17.30 16.66 -13.08
C TYR A 41 -18.70 17.23 -13.23
N VAL A 42 -19.21 17.98 -12.25
CA VAL A 42 -20.52 18.65 -12.31
C VAL A 42 -20.56 19.73 -13.39
N LYS A 43 -19.46 20.45 -13.60
CA LYS A 43 -19.31 21.46 -14.68
C LYS A 43 -19.20 20.82 -16.07
N GLY A 44 -19.08 19.51 -16.18
CA GLY A 44 -18.88 18.79 -17.44
C GLY A 44 -17.46 18.87 -18.00
N ASP A 45 -16.50 19.43 -17.24
CA ASP A 45 -15.10 19.49 -17.65
C ASP A 45 -14.37 18.17 -17.34
N LEU A 46 -14.64 17.17 -18.19
CA LEU A 46 -14.06 15.84 -18.07
C LEU A 46 -12.53 15.84 -18.27
N LYS A 47 -11.98 16.84 -19.02
CA LYS A 47 -10.52 16.94 -19.20
C LYS A 47 -9.83 17.38 -17.92
N ALA A 48 -10.36 18.40 -17.23
CA ALA A 48 -9.85 18.84 -15.95
C ALA A 48 -10.03 17.75 -14.87
N ALA A 49 -11.19 17.07 -14.84
CA ALA A 49 -11.44 15.95 -13.96
C ALA A 49 -10.42 14.80 -14.20
N GLY A 50 -10.17 14.44 -15.46
CA GLY A 50 -9.20 13.40 -15.82
C GLY A 50 -7.77 13.76 -15.45
N LYS A 51 -7.38 15.03 -15.62
CA LYS A 51 -6.06 15.52 -15.17
C LYS A 51 -5.90 15.42 -13.66
N LEU A 52 -6.92 15.79 -12.89
CA LEU A 52 -6.91 15.67 -11.42
C LEU A 52 -6.75 14.21 -10.96
N VAL A 53 -7.49 13.27 -11.55
CA VAL A 53 -7.34 11.85 -11.27
C VAL A 53 -5.91 11.39 -11.56
N GLN A 54 -5.38 11.76 -12.73
CA GLN A 54 -4.02 11.41 -13.16
C GLN A 54 -2.95 11.95 -12.20
N ASP A 55 -3.03 13.22 -11.84
CA ASP A 55 -2.05 13.88 -10.97
C ASP A 55 -2.14 13.30 -9.55
N ASN A 56 -3.34 13.05 -9.04
CA ASN A 56 -3.56 12.48 -7.71
C ASN A 56 -3.02 11.04 -7.61
N LEU A 57 -3.31 10.18 -8.60
CA LEU A 57 -2.76 8.82 -8.64
C LEU A 57 -1.23 8.82 -8.78
N THR A 58 -0.69 9.75 -9.56
CA THR A 58 0.76 9.90 -9.72
C THR A 58 1.42 10.31 -8.41
N MET A 59 0.87 11.32 -7.71
CA MET A 59 1.38 11.76 -6.41
C MET A 59 1.29 10.66 -5.35
N LEU A 60 0.17 9.95 -5.31
CA LEU A 60 -0.02 8.83 -4.40
C LEU A 60 1.06 7.76 -4.60
N LEU A 61 1.26 7.30 -5.83
CA LEU A 61 2.23 6.25 -6.14
C LEU A 61 3.67 6.74 -5.96
N ALA A 62 3.97 8.00 -6.30
CA ALA A 62 5.28 8.60 -6.08
C ALA A 62 5.65 8.70 -4.59
N PHE A 63 4.69 8.80 -3.69
CA PHE A 63 4.91 8.72 -2.24
C PHE A 63 4.91 7.27 -1.75
N LEU A 64 3.90 6.51 -2.12
CA LEU A 64 3.61 5.22 -1.50
C LEU A 64 4.64 4.14 -1.87
N LEU A 65 5.17 4.15 -3.11
CA LEU A 65 6.20 3.22 -3.54
C LEU A 65 7.51 3.41 -2.75
N PRO A 66 8.15 4.59 -2.72
CA PRO A 66 9.36 4.77 -1.93
C PRO A 66 9.15 4.52 -0.44
N ALA A 67 8.01 4.96 0.12
CA ALA A 67 7.72 4.80 1.54
C ALA A 67 7.57 3.32 1.94
N THR A 68 6.85 2.52 1.15
CA THR A 68 6.67 1.09 1.45
C THR A 68 7.92 0.28 1.20
N PHE A 69 8.60 0.47 0.07
CA PHE A 69 9.84 -0.24 -0.22
C PHE A 69 10.98 0.22 0.70
N GLY A 70 11.01 1.51 1.09
CA GLY A 70 11.93 2.01 2.10
C GLY A 70 11.70 1.34 3.46
N ALA A 71 10.45 1.22 3.90
CA ALA A 71 10.09 0.50 5.12
C ALA A 71 10.48 -0.99 5.06
N VAL A 72 10.38 -1.62 3.89
CA VAL A 72 10.85 -3.00 3.67
C VAL A 72 12.39 -3.10 3.76
N ALA A 73 13.12 -2.15 3.18
CA ALA A 73 14.58 -2.14 3.22
C ALA A 73 15.14 -2.04 4.65
N VAL A 74 14.46 -1.27 5.50
CA VAL A 74 14.80 -1.11 6.91
C VAL A 74 13.85 -1.89 7.83
N ALA A 75 13.27 -2.99 7.36
CA ALA A 75 12.23 -3.71 8.09
C ALA A 75 12.69 -4.20 9.47
N LYS A 76 13.90 -4.74 9.57
CA LYS A 76 14.43 -5.25 10.85
C LYS A 76 14.62 -4.14 11.89
N PRO A 77 15.37 -3.06 11.64
CA PRO A 77 15.51 -1.96 12.61
C PRO A 77 14.16 -1.29 12.89
N LEU A 78 13.32 -1.08 11.86
CA LEU A 78 12.00 -0.50 12.02
C LEU A 78 11.12 -1.35 12.93
N TYR A 79 11.09 -2.67 12.73
CA TYR A 79 10.36 -3.59 13.59
C TYR A 79 10.89 -3.56 15.02
N THR A 80 12.23 -3.57 15.20
CA THR A 80 12.87 -3.59 16.52
C THR A 80 12.54 -2.33 17.34
N VAL A 81 12.52 -1.16 16.72
CA VAL A 81 12.19 0.11 17.38
C VAL A 81 10.74 0.12 17.88
N PHE A 82 9.79 -0.39 17.09
CA PHE A 82 8.36 -0.30 17.43
C PHE A 82 7.85 -1.48 18.26
N TYR A 83 8.44 -2.68 18.11
CA TYR A 83 7.89 -3.94 18.64
C TYR A 83 8.90 -4.81 19.39
N GLY A 84 10.15 -4.39 19.45
CA GLY A 84 11.24 -5.18 20.05
C GLY A 84 11.83 -6.20 19.07
N GLN A 85 12.62 -7.14 19.59
CA GLN A 85 13.33 -8.12 18.76
C GLN A 85 12.35 -8.98 17.92
N PRO A 86 12.48 -8.98 16.58
CA PRO A 86 11.57 -9.74 15.73
C PRO A 86 11.91 -11.23 15.76
N ASP A 87 10.88 -12.07 15.88
CA ASP A 87 10.97 -13.46 15.47
C ASP A 87 11.00 -13.54 13.92
N GLY A 88 11.65 -14.56 13.35
CA GLY A 88 11.81 -14.70 11.90
C GLY A 88 10.48 -14.74 11.13
N LEU A 89 9.41 -15.30 11.73
CA LEU A 89 8.07 -15.28 11.16
C LEU A 89 7.45 -13.88 11.22
N ALA A 90 7.59 -13.19 12.35
CA ALA A 90 7.05 -11.85 12.57
C ALA A 90 7.63 -10.84 11.57
N LEU A 91 8.95 -10.88 11.33
CA LEU A 91 9.60 -10.00 10.35
C LEU A 91 9.11 -10.25 8.93
N ARG A 92 8.97 -11.52 8.52
CA ARG A 92 8.44 -11.85 7.17
C ARG A 92 7.00 -11.40 6.98
N LEU A 93 6.13 -11.61 7.98
CA LEU A 93 4.74 -11.14 7.94
C LEU A 93 4.67 -9.60 7.87
N PHE A 94 5.55 -8.92 8.61
CA PHE A 94 5.68 -7.48 8.55
C PHE A 94 6.06 -6.98 7.15
N ILE A 95 7.04 -7.60 6.50
CA ILE A 95 7.44 -7.25 5.12
C ILE A 95 6.28 -7.43 4.14
N VAL A 96 5.56 -8.55 4.21
CA VAL A 96 4.39 -8.81 3.36
C VAL A 96 3.30 -7.77 3.60
N ALA A 97 3.03 -7.41 4.87
CA ALA A 97 2.06 -6.38 5.21
C ALA A 97 2.47 -4.99 4.70
N MET A 98 3.77 -4.64 4.74
CA MET A 98 4.26 -3.39 4.16
C MET A 98 4.03 -3.35 2.65
N LEU A 99 4.34 -4.42 1.92
CA LEU A 99 4.05 -4.50 0.48
C LEU A 99 2.56 -4.40 0.17
N GLN A 100 1.70 -4.99 1.01
CA GLN A 100 0.24 -4.88 0.90
C GLN A 100 -0.26 -3.44 1.07
N THR A 101 0.48 -2.58 1.77
CA THR A 101 0.12 -1.18 2.01
C THR A 101 -0.06 -0.40 0.70
N VAL A 102 0.70 -0.73 -0.36
CA VAL A 102 0.53 -0.11 -1.70
C VAL A 102 -0.87 -0.36 -2.24
N ILE A 103 -1.35 -1.60 -2.15
CA ILE A 103 -2.67 -2.02 -2.64
C ILE A 103 -3.77 -1.38 -1.80
N LEU A 104 -3.59 -1.38 -0.48
CA LEU A 104 -4.54 -0.76 0.43
C LEU A 104 -4.62 0.77 0.23
N GLY A 105 -3.48 1.45 0.04
CA GLY A 105 -3.43 2.88 -0.26
C GLY A 105 -4.10 3.24 -1.59
N LEU A 106 -3.90 2.43 -2.64
CA LEU A 106 -4.63 2.61 -3.89
C LEU A 106 -6.15 2.49 -3.70
N TYR A 107 -6.59 1.48 -2.94
CA TYR A 107 -8.02 1.31 -2.65
C TYR A 107 -8.60 2.50 -1.89
N THR A 108 -7.90 3.00 -0.86
CA THR A 108 -8.37 4.11 -0.02
C THR A 108 -8.50 5.43 -0.77
N VAL A 109 -7.80 5.59 -1.89
CA VAL A 109 -7.87 6.79 -2.74
C VAL A 109 -8.86 6.61 -3.90
N LEU A 110 -8.90 5.44 -4.56
CA LEU A 110 -9.83 5.18 -5.65
C LEU A 110 -11.29 5.13 -5.18
N SER A 111 -11.54 4.63 -3.97
CA SER A 111 -12.89 4.52 -3.43
C SER A 111 -13.61 5.87 -3.28
N PRO A 112 -13.03 6.92 -2.66
CA PRO A 112 -13.67 8.23 -2.65
C PRO A 112 -13.68 8.92 -4.03
N MET A 113 -12.70 8.67 -4.91
CA MET A 113 -12.71 9.23 -6.27
C MET A 113 -13.93 8.76 -7.07
N ILE A 114 -14.26 7.48 -7.04
CA ILE A 114 -15.43 6.98 -7.77
C ILE A 114 -16.74 7.52 -7.18
N GLN A 115 -16.77 7.78 -5.87
CA GLN A 115 -17.89 8.41 -5.19
C GLN A 115 -18.04 9.89 -5.57
N ALA A 116 -16.92 10.61 -5.72
CA ALA A 116 -16.88 12.00 -6.22
C ALA A 116 -17.46 12.13 -7.65
N LEU A 117 -17.43 11.05 -8.43
CA LEU A 117 -18.05 10.95 -9.76
C LEU A 117 -19.51 10.45 -9.69
N PHE A 118 -20.16 10.50 -8.54
CA PHE A 118 -21.54 10.05 -8.28
C PHE A 118 -21.81 8.58 -8.61
N GLN A 119 -20.79 7.73 -8.64
CA GLN A 119 -20.91 6.29 -8.92
C GLN A 119 -21.00 5.44 -7.63
N ASN A 120 -21.67 5.92 -6.59
CA ASN A 120 -21.75 5.27 -5.27
C ASN A 120 -22.27 3.82 -5.35
N ARG A 121 -23.29 3.57 -6.20
CA ARG A 121 -23.85 2.21 -6.38
C ARG A 121 -22.81 1.25 -6.99
N LYS A 122 -21.95 1.73 -7.88
CA LYS A 122 -20.87 0.92 -8.46
C LYS A 122 -19.75 0.70 -7.45
N ALA A 123 -19.39 1.73 -6.67
CA ALA A 123 -18.39 1.60 -5.60
C ALA A 123 -18.76 0.48 -4.63
N ILE A 124 -20.03 0.47 -4.16
CA ILE A 124 -20.54 -0.56 -3.24
C ILE A 124 -20.50 -1.95 -3.91
N ARG A 125 -20.97 -2.08 -5.15
CA ARG A 125 -20.92 -3.37 -5.88
C ARG A 125 -19.51 -3.91 -6.04
N TYR A 126 -18.56 -3.07 -6.42
CA TYR A 126 -17.16 -3.47 -6.59
C TYR A 126 -16.52 -3.88 -5.26
N PHE A 127 -16.84 -3.17 -4.18
CA PHE A 127 -16.45 -3.57 -2.83
C PHE A 127 -17.01 -4.96 -2.47
N LEU A 128 -18.30 -5.20 -2.70
CA LEU A 128 -18.95 -6.48 -2.42
C LEU A 128 -18.28 -7.63 -3.22
N TYR A 129 -17.89 -7.41 -4.49
CA TYR A 129 -17.14 -8.41 -5.24
C TYR A 129 -15.81 -8.75 -4.56
N GLY A 130 -15.09 -7.74 -4.05
CA GLY A 130 -13.88 -7.96 -3.26
C GLY A 130 -14.15 -8.78 -1.99
N VAL A 131 -15.24 -8.49 -1.26
CA VAL A 131 -15.64 -9.23 -0.06
C VAL A 131 -15.93 -10.69 -0.39
N VAL A 132 -16.70 -10.96 -1.46
CA VAL A 132 -17.01 -12.34 -1.90
C VAL A 132 -15.71 -13.08 -2.25
N VAL A 133 -14.83 -12.48 -3.03
CA VAL A 133 -13.53 -13.07 -3.38
C VAL A 133 -12.71 -13.35 -2.12
N LYS A 134 -12.68 -12.43 -1.15
CA LYS A 134 -12.01 -12.64 0.13
C LYS A 134 -12.56 -13.86 0.87
N LEU A 135 -13.88 -13.96 1.01
CA LEU A 135 -14.52 -15.06 1.73
C LEU A 135 -14.22 -16.42 1.07
N VAL A 136 -14.28 -16.49 -0.26
CA VAL A 136 -13.99 -17.71 -1.02
C VAL A 136 -12.51 -18.11 -0.89
N LEU A 137 -11.59 -17.14 -0.98
CA LEU A 137 -10.14 -17.41 -0.94
C LEU A 137 -9.59 -17.58 0.48
N GLN A 138 -10.29 -17.09 1.52
CA GLN A 138 -9.78 -17.09 2.89
C GLN A 138 -9.45 -18.51 3.38
N ILE A 139 -10.36 -19.47 3.21
CA ILE A 139 -10.20 -20.83 3.69
C ILE A 139 -9.09 -21.57 2.93
N PRO A 140 -9.10 -21.66 1.58
CA PRO A 140 -8.03 -22.31 0.82
C PRO A 140 -6.65 -21.71 1.10
N PHE A 141 -6.56 -20.39 1.20
CA PHE A 141 -5.28 -19.73 1.43
C PHE A 141 -4.73 -19.95 2.84
N ILE A 142 -5.58 -20.05 3.87
CA ILE A 142 -5.14 -20.42 5.22
C ILE A 142 -4.62 -21.87 5.23
N LEU A 143 -5.30 -22.79 4.55
CA LEU A 143 -4.88 -24.19 4.50
C LEU A 143 -3.53 -24.39 3.79
N VAL A 144 -3.30 -23.63 2.68
CA VAL A 144 -2.07 -23.77 1.88
C VAL A 144 -0.93 -22.94 2.46
N PHE A 145 -1.17 -21.65 2.75
CA PHE A 145 -0.15 -20.67 3.11
C PHE A 145 -0.07 -20.38 4.62
N ARG A 146 -0.90 -21.07 5.45
CA ARG A 146 -0.94 -20.90 6.91
C ARG A 146 -0.99 -19.42 7.31
N SER A 147 0.05 -18.93 8.00
CA SER A 147 0.11 -17.56 8.53
C SER A 147 0.11 -16.46 7.46
N TYR A 148 0.49 -16.75 6.21
CA TYR A 148 0.44 -15.79 5.09
C TYR A 148 -0.93 -15.76 4.39
N GLY A 149 -1.75 -16.79 4.59
CA GLY A 149 -3.05 -16.95 3.92
C GLY A 149 -3.95 -15.72 4.00
N PRO A 150 -4.21 -15.16 5.20
CA PRO A 150 -5.06 -13.99 5.35
C PRO A 150 -4.53 -12.72 4.67
N LEU A 151 -3.21 -12.51 4.63
CA LEU A 151 -2.62 -11.37 3.93
C LEU A 151 -2.78 -11.51 2.41
N LEU A 152 -2.46 -12.69 1.86
CA LEU A 152 -2.57 -12.96 0.43
C LEU A 152 -4.02 -12.90 -0.06
N SER A 153 -4.96 -13.52 0.68
CA SER A 153 -6.38 -13.46 0.34
C SER A 153 -6.92 -12.04 0.36
N THR A 154 -6.51 -11.21 1.32
CA THR A 154 -6.90 -9.79 1.37
C THR A 154 -6.29 -9.00 0.22
N THR A 155 -5.04 -9.29 -0.15
CA THR A 155 -4.36 -8.65 -1.30
C THR A 155 -5.13 -8.90 -2.59
N ILE A 156 -5.47 -10.15 -2.89
CA ILE A 156 -6.22 -10.51 -4.10
C ILE A 156 -7.63 -9.93 -4.06
N ALA A 157 -8.29 -10.00 -2.91
CA ALA A 157 -9.62 -9.45 -2.72
C ALA A 157 -9.70 -7.94 -2.98
N LEU A 158 -8.67 -7.18 -2.57
CA LEU A 158 -8.58 -5.74 -2.83
C LEU A 158 -8.24 -5.39 -4.28
N LEU A 159 -7.50 -6.24 -4.98
CA LEU A 159 -7.19 -6.01 -6.39
C LEU A 159 -8.45 -5.97 -7.26
N VAL A 160 -9.48 -6.75 -6.93
CA VAL A 160 -10.74 -6.79 -7.69
C VAL A 160 -11.43 -5.42 -7.70
N PRO A 161 -11.81 -4.81 -6.57
CA PRO A 161 -12.43 -3.49 -6.58
C PRO A 161 -11.49 -2.41 -7.13
N ILE A 162 -10.17 -2.47 -6.88
CA ILE A 162 -9.21 -1.51 -7.43
C ILE A 162 -9.25 -1.50 -8.95
N VAL A 163 -9.16 -2.67 -9.60
CA VAL A 163 -9.17 -2.77 -11.06
C VAL A 163 -10.50 -2.29 -11.63
N LEU A 164 -11.62 -2.65 -11.02
CA LEU A 164 -12.95 -2.26 -11.46
C LEU A 164 -13.17 -0.75 -11.30
N MET A 165 -12.82 -0.17 -10.14
CA MET A 165 -12.90 1.27 -9.89
C MET A 165 -11.99 2.07 -10.81
N TYR A 166 -10.75 1.62 -11.00
CA TYR A 166 -9.82 2.26 -11.92
C TYR A 166 -10.33 2.30 -13.36
N ARG A 167 -10.88 1.18 -13.86
CA ARG A 167 -11.48 1.10 -15.20
C ARG A 167 -12.69 2.01 -15.33
N GLU A 168 -13.55 2.05 -14.30
CA GLU A 168 -14.74 2.89 -14.29
C GLU A 168 -14.38 4.38 -14.32
N ILE A 169 -13.48 4.81 -13.43
CA ILE A 169 -13.00 6.20 -13.37
C ILE A 169 -12.38 6.59 -14.72
N GLN A 170 -11.60 5.69 -15.34
CA GLN A 170 -11.00 5.93 -16.64
C GLN A 170 -12.04 6.07 -17.75
N THR A 171 -13.09 5.25 -17.75
CA THR A 171 -14.16 5.33 -18.74
C THR A 171 -14.90 6.66 -18.67
N ILE A 172 -15.10 7.18 -17.45
CA ILE A 172 -15.82 8.45 -17.22
C ILE A 172 -14.92 9.65 -17.56
N THR A 173 -13.70 9.68 -17.04
CA THR A 173 -12.83 10.86 -17.13
C THR A 173 -11.84 10.83 -18.28
N GLN A 174 -11.72 9.71 -19.00
CA GLN A 174 -10.84 9.50 -20.14
C GLN A 174 -9.39 9.94 -19.92
N PHE A 175 -8.89 9.84 -18.67
CA PHE A 175 -7.52 10.22 -18.36
C PHE A 175 -6.49 9.35 -19.10
N ASN A 176 -5.30 9.91 -19.33
CA ASN A 176 -4.26 9.22 -20.09
C ASN A 176 -3.50 8.22 -19.21
N ARG A 177 -3.81 6.92 -19.37
CA ARG A 177 -3.14 5.81 -18.66
C ARG A 177 -1.64 5.78 -18.87
N THR A 178 -1.20 6.11 -20.08
CA THR A 178 0.23 6.06 -20.43
C THR A 178 1.04 7.05 -19.61
N ILE A 179 0.47 8.21 -19.30
CA ILE A 179 1.15 9.22 -18.45
C ILE A 179 1.26 8.73 -17.02
N VAL A 180 0.16 8.19 -16.44
CA VAL A 180 0.19 7.59 -15.10
C VAL A 180 1.24 6.49 -15.04
N PHE A 181 1.23 5.57 -16.03
CA PHE A 181 2.18 4.46 -16.09
C PHE A 181 3.64 4.94 -16.21
N LYS A 182 3.93 5.87 -17.12
CA LYS A 182 5.29 6.42 -17.29
C LYS A 182 5.80 7.12 -16.02
N ARG A 183 4.95 7.93 -15.37
CA ARG A 183 5.32 8.63 -14.13
C ARG A 183 5.49 7.65 -12.98
N THR A 184 4.66 6.62 -12.89
CA THR A 184 4.80 5.54 -11.90
C THR A 184 6.07 4.74 -12.13
N LEU A 185 6.41 4.44 -13.38
CA LEU A 185 7.66 3.75 -13.73
C LEU A 185 8.88 4.59 -13.32
N LEU A 186 8.85 5.90 -13.59
CA LEU A 186 9.91 6.82 -13.13
C LEU A 186 10.03 6.81 -11.60
N GLY A 187 8.91 6.89 -10.88
CA GLY A 187 8.86 6.77 -9.43
C GLY A 187 9.41 5.44 -8.93
N SER A 188 9.14 4.34 -9.65
CA SER A 188 9.71 3.02 -9.32
C SER A 188 11.22 2.97 -9.52
N ILE A 189 11.74 3.60 -10.57
CA ILE A 189 13.19 3.71 -10.79
C ILE A 189 13.84 4.52 -9.65
N LEU A 190 13.26 5.65 -9.27
CA LEU A 190 13.73 6.45 -8.13
C LEU A 190 13.70 5.66 -6.82
N THR A 191 12.66 4.82 -6.64
CA THR A 191 12.57 3.92 -5.48
C THR A 191 13.72 2.91 -5.46
N VAL A 192 14.07 2.32 -6.61
CA VAL A 192 15.22 1.39 -6.72
C VAL A 192 16.53 2.11 -6.40
N VAL A 193 16.73 3.33 -6.91
CA VAL A 193 17.91 4.14 -6.61
C VAL A 193 18.00 4.44 -5.10
N MET A 194 16.87 4.81 -4.48
CA MET A 194 16.80 5.02 -3.03
C MET A 194 17.15 3.75 -2.25
N LEU A 195 16.64 2.59 -2.67
CA LEU A 195 16.94 1.31 -2.03
C LEU A 195 18.42 0.96 -2.11
N LEU A 196 19.05 1.16 -3.28
CA LEU A 196 20.49 0.97 -3.45
C LEU A 196 21.27 1.93 -2.53
N GLY A 197 20.84 3.19 -2.42
CA GLY A 197 21.45 4.15 -1.49
C GLY A 197 21.36 3.71 -0.03
N VAL A 198 20.20 3.20 0.41
CA VAL A 198 20.01 2.68 1.77
C VAL A 198 20.89 1.46 2.03
N LEU A 199 20.99 0.53 1.06
CA LEU A 199 21.87 -0.65 1.18
C LEU A 199 23.35 -0.26 1.26
N ILE A 200 23.80 0.67 0.42
CA ILE A 200 25.19 1.17 0.43
C ILE A 200 25.47 1.88 1.77
N ALA A 201 24.56 2.73 2.23
CA ALA A 201 24.71 3.39 3.53
C ALA A 201 24.79 2.38 4.67
N GLY A 202 23.98 1.32 4.64
CA GLY A 202 24.01 0.23 5.61
C GLY A 202 25.34 -0.52 5.61
N LEU A 203 25.92 -0.78 4.43
CA LEU A 203 27.25 -1.41 4.29
C LEU A 203 28.37 -0.50 4.83
N ILE A 204 28.33 0.79 4.51
CA ILE A 204 29.32 1.77 4.99
C ILE A 204 29.26 1.90 6.52
N LEU A 205 28.06 2.01 7.09
CA LEU A 205 27.85 2.07 8.54
C LEU A 205 28.33 0.80 9.23
N GLY A 206 28.06 -0.38 8.65
CA GLY A 206 28.55 -1.66 9.15
C GLY A 206 30.07 -1.79 9.10
N TRP A 207 30.74 -1.12 8.13
CA TRP A 207 32.20 -1.07 8.03
C TRP A 207 32.84 -0.09 9.01
N ILE A 208 32.18 1.07 9.26
CA ILE A 208 32.68 2.10 10.18
C ILE A 208 32.42 1.69 11.65
N PHE A 209 31.33 1.00 11.93
CA PHE A 209 30.93 0.50 13.25
C PHE A 209 30.89 -1.03 13.26
N PRO A 210 32.06 -1.72 13.38
CA PRO A 210 32.08 -3.18 13.40
C PRO A 210 31.31 -3.76 14.59
N PRO A 211 30.81 -5.01 14.52
CA PRO A 211 29.78 -5.61 15.35
C PRO A 211 30.12 -5.87 16.83
N ASN A 212 31.07 -5.18 17.42
CA ASN A 212 31.45 -5.36 18.83
C ASN A 212 30.76 -4.39 19.82
N GLY A 213 29.78 -3.61 19.36
CA GLY A 213 29.00 -2.70 20.20
C GLY A 213 27.50 -2.92 20.09
N ARG A 214 26.75 -2.46 21.09
CA ARG A 214 25.28 -2.55 21.18
C ARG A 214 24.50 -2.06 19.95
N VAL A 215 25.16 -1.35 19.02
CA VAL A 215 24.56 -0.80 17.79
C VAL A 215 24.45 -1.86 16.68
N SER A 216 25.28 -2.91 16.68
CA SER A 216 25.24 -3.96 15.65
C SER A 216 24.04 -4.91 15.77
N SER A 217 23.35 -4.91 16.89
CA SER A 217 22.12 -5.69 17.05
C SER A 217 20.89 -5.03 16.40
N MET A 218 21.02 -3.78 15.92
CA MET A 218 19.96 -3.00 15.26
C MET A 218 20.03 -3.00 13.72
N ILE A 219 21.15 -3.47 13.14
CA ILE A 219 21.32 -3.65 11.71
C ILE A 219 21.16 -5.14 11.35
#